data_71c554fe807b3f2719340ce75f9bee89
#
_entry.id   71c554fe807b3f2719340ce75f9bee89
#
_cell.length_a   1.000
_cell.length_b   1.000
_cell.length_c   1.000
_cell.angle_alpha   90.00
_cell.angle_beta   90.00
_cell.angle_gamma   90.00
#
_symmetry.space_group_name_H-M   'P 1'
#
loop_
_entity.id
_entity.type
_entity.pdbx_description
1 polymer ?
#
loop_
_entity_poly.entity_id
_entity_poly.type
_entity_poly.pdbx_seq_one_letter_code
_entity_poly.pdbx_strand_id
1 'polypeptide(L)'
;MYGLVNKAIKDLVVNNYGLDKWEEIARRSDFHDPEFVGLQAYDDALTYRLVGNASAVLGADASAVLELFGEYWITYTADEGYGELMDLCGDNFVEFLGNLDMLHMRMNSMMPQLAPPQFSVQNETENSVELLYRSHREGLVPMLFGLIRGLGKRFNLTCSVETLSSKSESQNYHLFLIRW
;
A
#
# COMPACT_ATOMS: atom_id res chain seq x y z
N MET A 1 8.77 -7.74 4.41
CA MET A 1 8.30 -7.03 3.18
C MET A 1 9.41 -7.03 2.13
N TYR A 2 9.11 -6.76 0.84
CA TYR A 2 10.15 -6.61 -0.16
C TYR A 2 10.79 -5.23 -0.14
N GLY A 3 12.05 -5.15 -0.54
CA GLY A 3 12.81 -3.90 -0.59
C GLY A 3 12.18 -2.80 -1.43
N LEU A 4 11.37 -3.16 -2.44
CA LEU A 4 10.58 -2.22 -3.24
C LEU A 4 9.68 -1.34 -2.35
N VAL A 5 9.06 -1.91 -1.31
CA VAL A 5 8.23 -1.15 -0.35
C VAL A 5 9.08 -0.15 0.44
N ASN A 6 10.23 -0.60 0.95
CA ASN A 6 11.12 0.25 1.73
C ASN A 6 11.79 1.34 0.86
N LYS A 7 12.11 1.02 -0.40
CA LYS A 7 12.59 1.97 -1.40
C LYS A 7 11.55 3.07 -1.67
N ALA A 8 10.30 2.70 -1.85
CA ALA A 8 9.22 3.67 -2.04
C ALA A 8 9.02 4.58 -0.80
N ILE A 9 9.16 4.05 0.42
CA ILE A 9 9.15 4.87 1.65
C ILE A 9 10.30 5.88 1.63
N LYS A 10 11.53 5.44 1.27
CA LYS A 10 12.68 6.33 1.12
C LYS A 10 12.41 7.43 0.12
N ASP A 11 11.97 7.07 -1.07
CA ASP A 11 11.74 8.02 -2.16
C ASP A 11 10.64 9.03 -1.81
N LEU A 12 9.55 8.57 -1.18
CA LEU A 12 8.50 9.47 -0.68
C LEU A 12 9.04 10.49 0.31
N VAL A 13 9.87 10.06 1.27
CA VAL A 13 10.47 10.95 2.27
C VAL A 13 11.46 11.91 1.62
N VAL A 14 12.37 11.41 0.80
CA VAL A 14 13.41 12.24 0.16
C VAL A 14 12.78 13.31 -0.74
N ASN A 15 11.79 12.94 -1.55
CA ASN A 15 11.15 13.83 -2.50
C ASN A 15 10.31 14.94 -1.84
N ASN A 16 9.73 14.69 -0.67
CA ASN A 16 8.84 15.63 0.00
C ASN A 16 9.48 16.37 1.18
N TYR A 17 10.49 15.76 1.84
CA TYR A 17 11.05 16.27 3.09
C TYR A 17 12.57 16.40 3.09
N GLY A 18 13.25 15.89 2.05
CA GLY A 18 14.69 15.97 1.90
C GLY A 18 15.46 14.75 2.44
N LEU A 19 16.71 14.64 1.98
CA LEU A 19 17.60 13.51 2.30
C LEU A 19 17.95 13.46 3.79
N ASP A 20 18.14 14.59 4.44
CA ASP A 20 18.46 14.71 5.86
C ASP A 20 17.39 14.05 6.76
N LYS A 21 16.13 14.21 6.40
CA LYS A 21 15.01 13.55 7.10
C LYS A 21 15.04 12.04 6.91
N TRP A 22 15.34 11.59 5.70
CA TRP A 22 15.50 10.17 5.44
C TRP A 22 16.67 9.57 6.23
N GLU A 23 17.83 10.20 6.24
CA GLU A 23 19.01 9.74 6.98
C GLU A 23 18.72 9.61 8.48
N GLU A 24 17.97 10.55 9.05
CA GLU A 24 17.53 10.47 10.45
C GLU A 24 16.59 9.28 10.69
N ILE A 25 15.61 9.05 9.79
CA ILE A 25 14.66 7.92 9.86
C ILE A 25 15.42 6.59 9.75
N ALA A 26 16.31 6.45 8.78
CA ALA A 26 17.11 5.27 8.56
C ALA A 26 17.98 4.92 9.79
N ARG A 27 18.68 5.91 10.32
CA ARG A 27 19.50 5.77 11.54
C ARG A 27 18.67 5.32 12.75
N ARG A 28 17.50 5.92 12.97
CA ARG A 28 16.58 5.53 14.07
C ARG A 28 15.97 4.14 13.86
N SER A 29 15.90 3.68 12.62
CA SER A 29 15.38 2.36 12.27
C SER A 29 16.44 1.26 12.27
N ASP A 30 17.69 1.60 12.65
CA ASP A 30 18.84 0.69 12.62
C ASP A 30 19.09 0.13 11.20
N PHE A 31 18.91 0.98 10.19
CA PHE A 31 19.17 0.68 8.79
C PHE A 31 20.38 1.48 8.30
N HIS A 32 21.46 0.76 7.97
CA HIS A 32 22.77 1.34 7.65
C HIS A 32 23.22 1.11 6.21
N ASP A 33 22.48 0.31 5.46
CA ASP A 33 22.78 0.08 4.05
C ASP A 33 22.44 1.35 3.21
N PRO A 34 23.20 1.64 2.16
CA PRO A 34 22.95 2.82 1.34
C PRO A 34 21.63 2.74 0.59
N GLU A 35 21.20 1.53 0.20
CA GLU A 35 19.98 1.33 -0.58
C GLU A 35 19.30 0.00 -0.29
N PHE A 36 17.97 -0.04 -0.55
CA PHE A 36 17.20 -1.27 -0.57
C PHE A 36 17.30 -1.96 -1.93
N VAL A 37 17.46 -3.27 -1.93
CA VAL A 37 17.36 -4.09 -3.14
C VAL A 37 15.90 -4.44 -3.36
N GLY A 38 15.28 -3.95 -4.44
CA GLY A 38 13.83 -4.02 -4.67
C GLY A 38 13.24 -5.43 -4.57
N LEU A 39 13.89 -6.43 -5.18
CA LEU A 39 13.43 -7.82 -5.18
C LEU A 39 13.96 -8.67 -4.01
N GLN A 40 14.62 -8.08 -3.04
CA GLN A 40 15.05 -8.76 -1.82
C GLN A 40 13.97 -8.66 -0.74
N ALA A 41 13.70 -9.78 -0.06
CA ALA A 41 12.83 -9.79 1.11
C ALA A 41 13.58 -9.28 2.36
N TYR A 42 12.94 -8.40 3.11
CA TYR A 42 13.37 -7.87 4.40
C TYR A 42 12.37 -8.24 5.48
N ASP A 43 12.82 -8.28 6.73
CA ASP A 43 11.92 -8.47 7.87
C ASP A 43 10.85 -7.36 7.88
N ASP A 44 9.59 -7.73 8.07
CA ASP A 44 8.47 -6.79 8.18
C ASP A 44 8.70 -5.78 9.32
N ALA A 45 9.37 -6.18 10.41
CA ALA A 45 9.69 -5.30 11.53
C ALA A 45 10.54 -4.09 11.11
N LEU A 46 11.40 -4.21 10.11
CA LEU A 46 12.15 -3.07 9.57
C LEU A 46 11.21 -2.03 8.94
N THR A 47 10.27 -2.48 8.11
CA THR A 47 9.30 -1.58 7.48
C THR A 47 8.43 -0.87 8.51
N TYR A 48 7.98 -1.58 9.55
CA TYR A 48 7.21 -0.96 10.65
C TYR A 48 8.05 0.07 11.43
N ARG A 49 9.35 -0.21 11.67
CA ARG A 49 10.25 0.78 12.29
C ARG A 49 10.44 2.01 11.40
N LEU A 50 10.59 1.83 10.09
CA LEU A 50 10.71 2.96 9.15
C LEU A 50 9.47 3.85 9.20
N VAL A 51 8.27 3.28 9.16
CA VAL A 51 7.00 4.04 9.24
C VAL A 51 6.86 4.74 10.60
N GLY A 52 7.14 4.05 11.71
CA GLY A 52 7.04 4.64 13.05
C GLY A 52 8.05 5.78 13.26
N ASN A 53 9.28 5.61 12.78
CA ASN A 53 10.29 6.67 12.85
C ASN A 53 10.02 7.81 11.87
N ALA A 54 9.42 7.54 10.69
CA ALA A 54 8.95 8.59 9.79
C ALA A 54 7.87 9.46 10.48
N SER A 55 6.87 8.82 11.12
CA SER A 55 5.88 9.52 11.93
C SER A 55 6.53 10.45 12.98
N ALA A 56 7.48 9.92 13.74
CA ALA A 56 8.15 10.68 14.79
C ALA A 56 9.02 11.84 14.27
N VAL A 57 9.79 11.61 13.18
CA VAL A 57 10.71 12.61 12.60
C VAL A 57 9.96 13.70 11.84
N LEU A 58 8.87 13.34 11.18
CA LEU A 58 8.05 14.26 10.40
C LEU A 58 6.98 14.97 11.24
N GLY A 59 6.77 14.53 12.49
CA GLY A 59 5.73 15.08 13.37
C GLY A 59 4.31 14.83 12.85
N ALA A 60 4.11 13.74 12.10
CA ALA A 60 2.84 13.36 11.51
C ALA A 60 2.28 12.10 12.18
N ASP A 61 0.96 11.93 12.20
CA ASP A 61 0.34 10.70 12.68
C ASP A 61 0.75 9.51 11.79
N ALA A 62 1.03 8.35 12.39
CA ALA A 62 1.42 7.14 11.65
C ALA A 62 0.35 6.72 10.63
N SER A 63 -0.94 6.91 10.95
CA SER A 63 -2.03 6.67 10.00
C SER A 63 -1.95 7.61 8.79
N ALA A 64 -1.68 8.90 9.02
CA ALA A 64 -1.52 9.87 7.93
C ALA A 64 -0.30 9.55 7.05
N VAL A 65 0.81 9.11 7.64
CA VAL A 65 2.01 8.65 6.90
C VAL A 65 1.68 7.45 6.03
N LEU A 66 0.95 6.47 6.58
CA LEU A 66 0.54 5.27 5.83
C LEU A 66 -0.45 5.60 4.72
N GLU A 67 -1.40 6.50 4.94
CA GLU A 67 -2.33 6.94 3.91
C GLU A 67 -1.61 7.64 2.75
N LEU A 68 -0.70 8.57 3.06
CA LEU A 68 0.13 9.24 2.05
C LEU A 68 0.97 8.24 1.26
N PHE A 69 1.57 7.26 1.97
CA PHE A 69 2.35 6.22 1.36
C PHE A 69 1.51 5.33 0.44
N GLY A 70 0.30 4.93 0.87
CA GLY A 70 -0.61 4.13 0.05
C GLY A 70 -1.00 4.84 -1.25
N GLU A 71 -1.26 6.14 -1.19
CA GLU A 71 -1.58 6.93 -2.37
C GLU A 71 -0.38 7.05 -3.34
N TYR A 72 0.81 7.31 -2.79
CA TYR A 72 2.06 7.37 -3.54
C TYR A 72 2.40 6.04 -4.21
N TRP A 73 2.14 4.91 -3.53
CA TRP A 73 2.47 3.56 -4.01
C TRP A 73 1.91 3.26 -5.39
N ILE A 74 0.71 3.73 -5.73
CA ILE A 74 0.08 3.49 -7.04
C ILE A 74 0.89 4.14 -8.17
N THR A 75 1.33 5.39 -8.00
CA THR A 75 2.17 6.08 -8.99
C THR A 75 3.57 5.49 -9.02
N TYR A 76 4.16 5.28 -7.84
CA TYR A 76 5.49 4.73 -7.71
C TYR A 76 5.65 3.38 -8.41
N THR A 77 4.73 2.44 -8.18
CA THR A 77 4.80 1.11 -8.82
C THR A 77 4.60 1.18 -10.33
N ALA A 78 3.76 2.08 -10.83
CA ALA A 78 3.62 2.28 -12.26
C ALA A 78 4.94 2.77 -12.89
N ASP A 79 5.63 3.72 -12.25
CA ASP A 79 6.89 4.30 -12.71
C ASP A 79 8.09 3.32 -12.58
N GLU A 80 8.09 2.45 -11.57
CA GLU A 80 9.11 1.41 -11.36
C GLU A 80 8.99 0.19 -12.29
N GLY A 81 8.17 0.29 -13.36
CA GLY A 81 8.07 -0.70 -14.42
C GLY A 81 6.92 -1.71 -14.27
N TYR A 82 6.01 -1.51 -13.31
CA TYR A 82 4.82 -2.37 -13.15
C TYR A 82 3.57 -1.79 -13.82
N GLY A 83 3.68 -0.64 -14.53
CA GLY A 83 2.56 0.04 -15.16
C GLY A 83 1.79 -0.84 -16.13
N GLU A 84 2.47 -1.53 -17.05
CA GLU A 84 1.85 -2.47 -18.00
C GLU A 84 1.15 -3.63 -17.31
N LEU A 85 1.72 -4.14 -16.20
CA LEU A 85 1.09 -5.19 -15.42
C LEU A 85 -0.16 -4.69 -14.70
N MET A 86 -0.16 -3.44 -14.26
CA MET A 86 -1.33 -2.78 -13.68
C MET A 86 -2.42 -2.55 -14.73
N ASP A 87 -2.05 -2.18 -15.97
CA ASP A 87 -3.02 -2.01 -17.09
C ASP A 87 -3.76 -3.30 -17.41
N LEU A 88 -3.11 -4.46 -17.22
CA LEU A 88 -3.75 -5.76 -17.40
C LEU A 88 -4.78 -6.12 -16.30
N CYS A 89 -4.93 -5.31 -15.28
CA CYS A 89 -5.89 -5.56 -14.20
C CYS A 89 -7.29 -5.04 -14.50
N GLY A 90 -7.48 -4.27 -15.57
CA GLY A 90 -8.80 -3.80 -16.00
C GLY A 90 -8.81 -2.36 -16.48
N ASP A 91 -9.81 -2.04 -17.26
CA ASP A 91 -10.00 -0.73 -17.89
C ASP A 91 -10.75 0.27 -16.98
N ASN A 92 -11.24 -0.19 -15.83
CA ASN A 92 -11.94 0.63 -14.86
C ASN A 92 -11.59 0.25 -13.42
N PHE A 93 -12.02 1.11 -12.49
CA PHE A 93 -11.71 1.01 -11.07
C PHE A 93 -12.17 -0.31 -10.43
N VAL A 94 -13.39 -0.77 -10.73
CA VAL A 94 -13.96 -1.97 -10.11
C VAL A 94 -13.31 -3.24 -10.65
N GLU A 95 -13.09 -3.31 -11.96
CA GLU A 95 -12.34 -4.40 -12.58
C GLU A 95 -10.94 -4.53 -12.00
N PHE A 96 -10.25 -3.39 -11.83
CA PHE A 96 -8.91 -3.38 -11.22
C PHE A 96 -8.95 -3.95 -9.80
N LEU A 97 -9.89 -3.49 -8.96
CA LEU A 97 -10.05 -4.01 -7.59
C LEU A 97 -10.33 -5.51 -7.59
N GLY A 98 -11.20 -5.98 -8.48
CA GLY A 98 -11.55 -7.40 -8.62
C GLY A 98 -10.40 -8.29 -9.09
N ASN A 99 -9.42 -7.71 -9.80
CA ASN A 99 -8.26 -8.42 -10.34
C ASN A 99 -6.97 -8.28 -9.51
N LEU A 100 -7.03 -7.62 -8.34
CA LEU A 100 -5.86 -7.44 -7.47
C LEU A 100 -5.21 -8.77 -7.04
N ASP A 101 -6.01 -9.79 -6.73
CA ASP A 101 -5.47 -11.09 -6.36
C ASP A 101 -4.74 -11.76 -7.53
N MET A 102 -5.21 -11.55 -8.77
CA MET A 102 -4.52 -12.04 -9.97
C MET A 102 -3.20 -11.28 -10.19
N LEU A 103 -3.18 -9.97 -9.97
CA LEU A 103 -1.94 -9.17 -10.01
C LEU A 103 -0.93 -9.71 -9.00
N HIS A 104 -1.34 -9.91 -7.75
CA HIS A 104 -0.49 -10.44 -6.70
C HIS A 104 0.02 -11.86 -7.01
N MET A 105 -0.81 -12.70 -7.63
CA MET A 105 -0.41 -14.04 -8.05
C MET A 105 0.70 -13.99 -9.11
N ARG A 106 0.62 -13.06 -10.06
CA ARG A 106 1.67 -12.85 -11.07
C ARG A 106 2.97 -12.35 -10.43
N MET A 107 2.86 -11.43 -9.46
CA MET A 107 4.01 -10.94 -8.70
C MET A 107 4.70 -12.05 -7.88
N ASN A 108 3.96 -13.04 -7.41
CA ASN A 108 4.49 -14.13 -6.59
C ASN A 108 5.54 -14.98 -7.35
N SER A 109 5.50 -15.02 -8.68
CA SER A 109 6.53 -15.71 -9.47
C SER A 109 7.89 -15.01 -9.40
N MET A 110 7.90 -13.69 -9.24
CA MET A 110 9.12 -12.88 -9.09
C MET A 110 9.48 -12.65 -7.61
N MET A 111 8.51 -12.71 -6.74
CA MET A 111 8.59 -12.42 -5.31
C MET A 111 7.98 -13.57 -4.48
N PRO A 112 8.61 -14.76 -4.38
CA PRO A 112 8.00 -15.94 -3.76
C PRO A 112 7.62 -15.80 -2.27
N GLN A 113 8.21 -14.80 -1.58
CA GLN A 113 7.92 -14.50 -0.17
C GLN A 113 6.98 -13.29 0.00
N LEU A 114 6.24 -12.91 -1.05
CA LEU A 114 5.43 -11.68 -1.05
C LEU A 114 4.34 -11.71 0.01
N ALA A 115 3.66 -12.85 0.18
CA ALA A 115 2.53 -13.02 1.11
C ALA A 115 1.58 -11.80 1.07
N PRO A 116 0.95 -11.51 -0.08
CA PRO A 116 0.11 -10.33 -0.27
C PRO A 116 -1.20 -10.45 0.50
N PRO A 117 -1.90 -9.34 0.73
CA PRO A 117 -3.28 -9.39 1.17
C PRO A 117 -4.18 -9.98 0.09
N GLN A 118 -5.37 -10.43 0.49
CA GLN A 118 -6.43 -10.89 -0.40
C GLN A 118 -7.53 -9.84 -0.48
N PHE A 119 -8.07 -9.70 -1.68
CA PHE A 119 -9.15 -8.77 -1.99
C PHE A 119 -10.31 -9.48 -2.67
N SER A 120 -11.52 -9.10 -2.34
CA SER A 120 -12.68 -9.45 -3.18
C SER A 120 -13.72 -8.34 -3.16
N VAL A 121 -14.34 -8.12 -4.29
CA VAL A 121 -15.39 -7.12 -4.49
C VAL A 121 -16.77 -7.79 -4.43
N GLN A 122 -17.74 -7.06 -3.87
CA GLN A 122 -19.14 -7.48 -3.83
C GLN A 122 -20.06 -6.27 -3.79
N ASN A 123 -21.34 -6.47 -3.99
CA ASN A 123 -22.39 -5.44 -3.88
C ASN A 123 -22.06 -4.17 -4.69
N GLU A 124 -21.60 -4.38 -5.95
CA GLU A 124 -21.32 -3.30 -6.89
C GLU A 124 -22.59 -2.56 -7.29
N THR A 125 -22.49 -1.23 -7.34
CA THR A 125 -23.49 -0.31 -7.88
C THR A 125 -22.84 0.64 -8.89
N GLU A 126 -23.60 1.59 -9.44
CA GLU A 126 -23.09 2.58 -10.39
C GLU A 126 -21.93 3.43 -9.81
N ASN A 127 -21.96 3.72 -8.50
CA ASN A 127 -21.03 4.64 -7.85
C ASN A 127 -20.48 4.13 -6.50
N SER A 128 -20.61 2.84 -6.24
CA SER A 128 -20.05 2.23 -5.03
C SER A 128 -19.76 0.75 -5.19
N VAL A 129 -18.87 0.25 -4.36
CA VAL A 129 -18.53 -1.18 -4.26
C VAL A 129 -18.12 -1.51 -2.83
N GLU A 130 -18.44 -2.70 -2.37
CA GLU A 130 -17.89 -3.22 -1.14
C GLU A 130 -16.60 -4.00 -1.41
N LEU A 131 -15.55 -3.67 -0.66
CA LEU A 131 -14.24 -4.33 -0.72
C LEU A 131 -14.00 -5.14 0.55
N LEU A 132 -13.85 -6.43 0.40
CA LEU A 132 -13.41 -7.34 1.44
C LEU A 132 -11.89 -7.44 1.40
N TYR A 133 -11.24 -7.21 2.54
CA TYR A 133 -9.79 -7.19 2.68
C TYR A 133 -9.33 -8.14 3.77
N ARG A 134 -8.44 -9.07 3.44
CA ARG A 134 -7.79 -9.99 4.38
C ARG A 134 -6.29 -9.79 4.35
N SER A 135 -5.69 -9.60 5.50
CA SER A 135 -4.23 -9.54 5.64
C SER A 135 -3.79 -10.23 6.93
N HIS A 136 -2.62 -10.87 6.87
CA HIS A 136 -1.93 -11.34 8.08
C HIS A 136 -1.14 -10.20 8.75
N ARG A 137 -0.86 -9.10 8.03
CA ARG A 137 -0.21 -7.90 8.56
C ARG A 137 -1.23 -7.00 9.21
N GLU A 138 -0.94 -6.59 10.44
CA GLU A 138 -1.80 -5.69 11.20
C GLU A 138 -1.39 -4.22 11.01
N GLY A 139 -2.33 -3.30 11.27
CA GLY A 139 -2.04 -1.85 11.27
C GLY A 139 -1.94 -1.21 9.87
N LEU A 140 -2.20 -1.94 8.77
CA LEU A 140 -2.06 -1.42 7.41
C LEU A 140 -3.37 -0.91 6.79
N VAL A 141 -4.47 -0.85 7.53
CA VAL A 141 -5.75 -0.31 7.04
C VAL A 141 -5.61 1.15 6.55
N PRO A 142 -4.89 2.06 7.23
CA PRO A 142 -4.69 3.41 6.70
C PRO A 142 -3.96 3.44 5.36
N MET A 143 -2.99 2.55 5.15
CA MET A 143 -2.34 2.39 3.84
C MET A 143 -3.34 1.98 2.76
N LEU A 144 -4.26 1.06 3.06
CA LEU A 144 -5.31 0.66 2.13
C LEU A 144 -6.19 1.85 1.72
N PHE A 145 -6.54 2.75 2.64
CA PHE A 145 -7.29 3.96 2.30
C PHE A 145 -6.54 4.85 1.31
N GLY A 146 -5.24 5.00 1.50
CA GLY A 146 -4.37 5.69 0.55
C GLY A 146 -4.33 5.00 -0.81
N LEU A 147 -4.16 3.66 -0.84
CA LEU A 147 -4.16 2.86 -2.07
C LEU A 147 -5.46 3.05 -2.87
N ILE A 148 -6.61 3.03 -2.21
CA ILE A 148 -7.91 3.23 -2.86
C ILE A 148 -8.01 4.63 -3.46
N ARG A 149 -7.56 5.68 -2.75
CA ARG A 149 -7.54 7.05 -3.28
C ARG A 149 -6.59 7.19 -4.47
N GLY A 150 -5.38 6.62 -4.36
CA GLY A 150 -4.40 6.62 -5.45
C GLY A 150 -4.93 5.89 -6.70
N LEU A 151 -5.56 4.74 -6.49
CA LEU A 151 -6.20 4.00 -7.57
C LEU A 151 -7.38 4.79 -8.17
N GLY A 152 -8.22 5.41 -7.34
CA GLY A 152 -9.27 6.32 -7.81
C GLY A 152 -8.73 7.38 -8.76
N LYS A 153 -7.65 8.07 -8.36
CA LYS A 153 -6.97 9.08 -9.21
C LYS A 153 -6.50 8.51 -10.55
N ARG A 154 -5.98 7.28 -10.59
CA ARG A 154 -5.59 6.61 -11.83
C ARG A 154 -6.78 6.48 -12.81
N PHE A 155 -7.99 6.29 -12.31
CA PHE A 155 -9.23 6.20 -13.10
C PHE A 155 -10.04 7.51 -13.13
N ASN A 156 -9.45 8.65 -12.76
CA ASN A 156 -10.12 9.97 -12.69
C ASN A 156 -11.34 10.00 -11.76
N LEU A 157 -11.32 9.24 -10.67
CA LEU A 157 -12.37 9.18 -9.66
C LEU A 157 -11.89 9.78 -8.34
N THR A 158 -12.81 10.39 -7.61
CA THR A 158 -12.59 10.83 -6.22
C THR A 158 -13.25 9.84 -5.28
N CYS A 159 -12.45 8.96 -4.68
CA CYS A 159 -12.95 7.89 -3.84
C CYS A 159 -13.00 8.28 -2.36
N SER A 160 -14.09 7.91 -1.69
CA SER A 160 -14.23 7.86 -0.23
C SER A 160 -14.34 6.42 0.25
N VAL A 161 -13.84 6.15 1.46
CA VAL A 161 -13.82 4.81 2.06
C VAL A 161 -14.45 4.87 3.44
N GLU A 162 -15.43 3.99 3.67
CA GLU A 162 -16.12 3.81 4.96
C GLU A 162 -15.88 2.38 5.45
N THR A 163 -15.53 2.20 6.72
CA THR A 163 -15.42 0.88 7.32
C THR A 163 -16.78 0.36 7.74
N LEU A 164 -17.28 -0.69 7.10
CA LEU A 164 -18.53 -1.35 7.47
C LEU A 164 -18.32 -2.35 8.62
N SER A 165 -17.23 -3.13 8.56
CA SER A 165 -16.83 -4.01 9.66
C SER A 165 -15.33 -4.19 9.71
N SER A 166 -14.80 -4.42 10.92
CA SER A 166 -13.39 -4.64 11.16
C SER A 166 -13.11 -6.11 11.51
N LYS A 167 -11.91 -6.56 11.19
CA LYS A 167 -11.39 -7.86 11.59
C LYS A 167 -11.52 -8.04 13.11
N SER A 168 -11.95 -9.23 13.53
CA SER A 168 -12.18 -9.62 14.92
C SER A 168 -11.89 -11.11 15.10
N GLU A 169 -12.03 -11.65 16.31
CA GLU A 169 -11.90 -13.09 16.59
C GLU A 169 -12.90 -13.95 15.78
N SER A 170 -14.08 -13.41 15.48
CA SER A 170 -15.12 -14.10 14.72
C SER A 170 -15.10 -13.81 13.21
N GLN A 171 -14.28 -12.84 12.76
CA GLN A 171 -14.22 -12.38 11.38
C GLN A 171 -12.79 -12.06 10.98
N ASN A 172 -12.19 -12.84 10.10
CA ASN A 172 -10.78 -12.69 9.68
C ASN A 172 -10.56 -11.69 8.54
N TYR A 173 -11.47 -10.74 8.34
CA TYR A 173 -11.40 -9.72 7.30
C TYR A 173 -11.97 -8.38 7.75
N HIS A 174 -11.62 -7.32 7.03
CA HIS A 174 -12.28 -6.02 7.07
C HIS A 174 -13.20 -5.90 5.86
N LEU A 175 -14.32 -5.21 6.03
CA LEU A 175 -15.25 -4.87 4.96
C LEU A 175 -15.35 -3.35 4.85
N PHE A 176 -15.12 -2.83 3.67
CA PHE A 176 -15.14 -1.41 3.36
C PHE A 176 -16.17 -1.11 2.29
N LEU A 177 -16.86 0.01 2.41
CA LEU A 177 -17.68 0.58 1.35
C LEU A 177 -16.89 1.71 0.70
N ILE A 178 -16.66 1.59 -0.59
CA ILE A 178 -15.98 2.60 -1.41
C ILE A 178 -17.04 3.29 -2.26
N ARG A 179 -17.01 4.64 -2.29
CA ARG A 179 -17.91 5.46 -3.14
C ARG A 179 -17.07 6.44 -3.98
N TRP A 180 -17.54 6.74 -5.19
CA TRP A 180 -16.96 7.71 -6.13
C TRP A 180 -18.00 8.49 -6.90
#